data_db50281045a831e1223fb0ba69994e84
#
_entry.id   db50281045a831e1223fb0ba69994e84
#
_cell.length_a   1.000
_cell.length_b   1.000
_cell.length_c   1.000
_cell.angle_alpha   90.00
_cell.angle_beta   90.00
_cell.angle_gamma   90.00
#
_symmetry.space_group_name_H-M   'P 1'
#
loop_
_entity.id
_entity.type
_entity.pdbx_description
1 polymer ?
#
loop_
_entity_poly.entity_id
_entity_poly.type
_entity_poly.pdbx_seq_one_letter_code
_entity_poly.pdbx_strand_id
1 'polypeptide(L)'
;MSPASVSYRSSLLIHHSPDEEHPSADPSIPSNLPLPPSLKLAFEASLTEYRIHLRFFSGSWEGFDPRLTGGPYDLILTSETIYRSDGLGPLVKLLKAACGCHTQSERDLDALAQQKLTLHSDAQVFSEQQPPAYLCLVAAKLFYFGVGSGVSEFVRAVEGSSGLGEGKVETVWENRTGVGRRIMRVRWQT
;
A
#
# COMPACT_ATOMS: atom_id res chain seq x y z
N MET A 1 -30.41 10.81 12.81
CA MET A 1 -29.78 9.55 13.26
C MET A 1 -28.28 9.79 13.25
N SER A 2 -27.70 10.03 14.41
CA SER A 2 -26.24 10.23 14.58
C SER A 2 -25.49 8.91 14.45
N PRO A 3 -24.35 8.87 13.75
CA PRO A 3 -23.50 7.68 13.77
C PRO A 3 -22.87 7.55 15.15
N ALA A 4 -23.03 6.38 15.75
CA ALA A 4 -22.44 6.03 17.02
C ALA A 4 -20.91 6.10 16.90
N SER A 5 -20.30 6.95 17.74
CA SER A 5 -18.88 6.96 17.97
C SER A 5 -18.46 5.64 18.62
N VAL A 6 -17.81 4.76 17.86
CA VAL A 6 -17.19 3.57 18.41
C VAL A 6 -15.99 4.03 19.23
N SER A 7 -16.20 4.09 20.54
CA SER A 7 -15.13 4.36 21.51
C SER A 7 -14.23 3.13 21.62
N TYR A 8 -13.07 3.16 20.98
CA TYR A 8 -11.98 2.21 21.24
C TYR A 8 -11.28 2.52 22.57
N ARG A 9 -12.07 2.66 23.63
CA ARG A 9 -11.60 2.64 25.01
C ARG A 9 -12.05 1.33 25.63
N SER A 10 -11.36 0.26 25.39
CA SER A 10 -11.52 -0.91 26.27
C SER A 10 -10.37 -1.87 26.16
N SER A 11 -9.74 -2.06 27.28
CA SER A 11 -9.06 -3.25 27.79
C SER A 11 -7.62 -3.51 27.36
N LEU A 12 -6.80 -2.52 27.07
CA LEU A 12 -5.42 -2.65 27.45
C LEU A 12 -5.25 -2.21 28.91
N LEU A 13 -5.79 -2.97 29.85
CA LEU A 13 -5.36 -2.94 31.24
C LEU A 13 -3.96 -3.58 31.29
N ILE A 14 -2.97 -2.88 30.75
CA ILE A 14 -1.59 -3.12 31.06
C ILE A 14 -1.49 -2.76 32.55
N HIS A 15 -1.23 -3.75 33.40
CA HIS A 15 -0.86 -3.51 34.78
C HIS A 15 0.45 -2.72 34.76
N HIS A 16 0.36 -1.40 34.77
CA HIS A 16 1.47 -0.52 34.98
C HIS A 16 1.90 -0.63 36.43
N SER A 17 3.19 -0.85 36.67
CA SER A 17 3.79 -0.53 37.96
C SER A 17 3.54 0.97 38.21
N PRO A 18 3.09 1.36 39.42
CA PRO A 18 2.69 2.74 39.71
C PRO A 18 3.83 3.77 39.61
N ASP A 19 5.05 3.35 39.36
CA ASP A 19 6.25 4.19 39.32
C ASP A 19 6.75 4.51 37.88
N GLU A 20 6.12 4.00 36.81
CA GLU A 20 6.45 4.43 35.45
C GLU A 20 5.52 5.59 35.04
N GLU A 21 5.92 6.82 35.33
CA GLU A 21 5.31 8.00 34.74
C GLU A 21 5.56 8.00 33.22
N HIS A 22 4.55 7.59 32.46
CA HIS A 22 4.59 7.79 31.03
C HIS A 22 4.36 9.28 30.73
N PRO A 23 5.28 9.95 30.05
CA PRO A 23 5.11 11.35 29.72
C PRO A 23 3.83 11.51 28.89
N SER A 24 2.97 12.46 29.29
CA SER A 24 1.79 12.80 28.51
C SER A 24 2.22 13.23 27.11
N ALA A 25 1.67 12.59 26.10
CA ALA A 25 1.96 12.93 24.70
C ALA A 25 1.35 14.31 24.39
N ASP A 26 2.19 15.29 24.10
CA ASP A 26 1.78 16.58 23.56
C ASP A 26 2.04 16.56 22.03
N PRO A 27 0.98 16.52 21.20
CA PRO A 27 1.14 16.47 19.76
C PRO A 27 1.72 17.74 19.14
N SER A 28 1.81 18.84 19.90
CA SER A 28 2.42 20.10 19.45
C SER A 28 3.94 20.15 19.63
N ILE A 29 4.50 19.24 20.44
CA ILE A 29 5.93 19.21 20.75
C ILE A 29 6.56 17.97 20.10
N PRO A 30 7.47 18.14 19.12
CA PRO A 30 8.25 17.01 18.61
C PRO A 30 9.04 16.36 19.73
N SER A 31 8.81 15.08 19.99
CA SER A 31 9.51 14.32 21.03
C SER A 31 9.88 12.93 20.53
N ASN A 32 10.92 12.34 21.13
CA ASN A 32 11.26 10.96 20.91
C ASN A 32 10.29 10.06 21.67
N LEU A 33 9.81 9.00 21.01
CA LEU A 33 9.04 7.97 21.69
C LEU A 33 10.00 7.06 22.47
N PRO A 34 9.96 7.05 23.81
CA PRO A 34 10.71 6.06 24.57
C PRO A 34 10.17 4.66 24.30
N LEU A 35 11.06 3.69 24.06
CA LEU A 35 10.71 2.31 23.77
C LEU A 35 11.21 1.39 24.89
N PRO A 36 10.64 1.47 26.10
CA PRO A 36 11.01 0.55 27.18
C PRO A 36 10.62 -0.90 26.84
N PRO A 37 11.24 -1.90 27.45
CA PRO A 37 10.91 -3.30 27.22
C PRO A 37 9.43 -3.62 27.43
N SER A 38 8.79 -3.01 28.42
CA SER A 38 7.36 -3.15 28.72
C SER A 38 6.47 -2.73 27.53
N LEU A 39 6.79 -1.61 26.87
CA LEU A 39 6.05 -1.17 25.68
C LEU A 39 6.23 -2.12 24.49
N LYS A 40 7.44 -2.66 24.30
CA LYS A 40 7.68 -3.65 23.24
C LYS A 40 6.89 -4.93 23.48
N LEU A 41 6.88 -5.44 24.69
CA LEU A 41 6.09 -6.63 25.05
C LEU A 41 4.58 -6.39 24.88
N ALA A 42 4.09 -5.23 25.29
CA ALA A 42 2.69 -4.86 25.09
C ALA A 42 2.31 -4.77 23.61
N PHE A 43 3.20 -4.21 22.79
CA PHE A 43 3.00 -4.15 21.34
C PHE A 43 2.97 -5.56 20.70
N GLU A 44 3.90 -6.44 21.05
CA GLU A 44 3.95 -7.83 20.57
C GLU A 44 2.70 -8.61 20.99
N ALA A 45 2.24 -8.42 22.24
CA ALA A 45 0.99 -9.00 22.72
C ALA A 45 -0.21 -8.52 21.91
N SER A 46 -0.30 -7.23 21.61
CA SER A 46 -1.35 -6.66 20.77
C SER A 46 -1.35 -7.24 19.35
N LEU A 47 -0.17 -7.37 18.73
CA LEU A 47 -0.05 -8.01 17.42
C LEU A 47 -0.60 -9.43 17.44
N THR A 48 -0.28 -10.18 18.48
CA THR A 48 -0.76 -11.57 18.66
C THR A 48 -2.27 -11.62 18.86
N GLU A 49 -2.81 -10.77 19.74
CA GLU A 49 -4.25 -10.67 20.02
C GLU A 49 -5.07 -10.35 18.76
N TYR A 50 -4.60 -9.39 17.97
CA TYR A 50 -5.27 -8.97 16.73
C TYR A 50 -4.88 -9.81 15.51
N ARG A 51 -4.06 -10.84 15.68
CA ARG A 51 -3.55 -11.71 14.60
C ARG A 51 -2.87 -10.92 13.48
N ILE A 52 -2.09 -9.91 13.85
CA ILE A 52 -1.34 -9.07 12.92
C ILE A 52 0.06 -9.63 12.75
N HIS A 53 0.45 -9.89 11.52
CA HIS A 53 1.80 -10.32 11.14
C HIS A 53 2.51 -9.20 10.38
N LEU A 54 3.50 -8.55 11.02
CA LEU A 54 4.31 -7.52 10.38
C LEU A 54 5.50 -8.16 9.66
N ARG A 55 5.73 -7.71 8.43
CA ARG A 55 6.89 -8.09 7.63
C ARG A 55 7.51 -6.82 7.05
N PHE A 56 8.82 -6.70 7.15
CA PHE A 56 9.57 -5.53 6.71
C PHE A 56 10.52 -5.92 5.58
N PHE A 57 10.55 -5.13 4.53
CA PHE A 57 11.40 -5.34 3.38
C PHE A 57 12.18 -4.04 3.11
N SER A 58 13.43 -4.18 2.68
CA SER A 58 14.28 -3.04 2.32
C SER A 58 14.92 -3.30 0.97
N GLY A 59 15.22 -2.23 0.23
CA GLY A 59 15.88 -2.31 -1.07
C GLY A 59 15.22 -1.41 -2.12
N SER A 60 15.62 -1.62 -3.37
CA SER A 60 15.00 -0.94 -4.52
C SER A 60 13.62 -1.52 -4.83
N TRP A 61 12.72 -0.69 -5.37
CA TRP A 61 11.42 -1.13 -5.87
C TRP A 61 11.51 -2.24 -6.91
N GLU A 62 12.57 -2.25 -7.72
CA GLU A 62 12.83 -3.27 -8.74
C GLU A 62 13.14 -4.65 -8.14
N GLY A 63 13.74 -4.67 -6.96
CA GLY A 63 14.14 -5.89 -6.27
C GLY A 63 13.03 -6.53 -5.44
N PHE A 64 11.87 -5.89 -5.32
CA PHE A 64 10.76 -6.40 -4.52
C PHE A 64 9.75 -7.14 -5.38
N ASP A 65 9.60 -8.44 -5.15
CA ASP A 65 8.59 -9.26 -5.81
C ASP A 65 7.44 -9.59 -4.85
N PRO A 66 6.23 -9.02 -5.06
CA PRO A 66 5.06 -9.29 -4.22
C PRO A 66 4.69 -10.78 -4.15
N ARG A 67 4.97 -11.57 -5.19
CA ARG A 67 4.65 -13.01 -5.22
C ARG A 67 5.44 -13.80 -4.19
N LEU A 68 6.67 -13.38 -3.91
CA LEU A 68 7.52 -14.02 -2.90
C LEU A 68 7.12 -13.63 -1.46
N THR A 69 6.25 -12.64 -1.31
CA THR A 69 5.87 -12.08 -0.01
C THR A 69 4.42 -12.34 0.38
N GLY A 70 3.70 -13.15 -0.41
CA GLY A 70 2.32 -13.52 -0.17
C GLY A 70 1.28 -12.61 -0.82
N GLY A 71 1.71 -11.70 -1.73
CA GLY A 71 0.79 -10.92 -2.54
C GLY A 71 0.05 -11.78 -3.57
N PRO A 72 -0.98 -11.26 -4.25
CA PRO A 72 -1.38 -9.84 -4.27
C PRO A 72 -1.95 -9.33 -2.94
N TYR A 73 -2.05 -8.00 -2.82
CA TYR A 73 -2.50 -7.35 -1.60
C TYR A 73 -3.85 -6.66 -1.81
N ASP A 74 -4.74 -6.77 -0.81
CA ASP A 74 -6.06 -6.14 -0.83
C ASP A 74 -5.99 -4.63 -0.61
N LEU A 75 -4.96 -4.16 0.13
CA LEU A 75 -4.73 -2.75 0.44
C LEU A 75 -3.28 -2.37 0.20
N ILE A 76 -3.09 -1.38 -0.65
CA ILE A 76 -1.77 -0.81 -0.96
C ILE A 76 -1.83 0.69 -0.68
N LEU A 77 -0.96 1.15 0.22
CA LEU A 77 -0.85 2.56 0.60
C LEU A 77 0.57 3.04 0.34
N THR A 78 0.70 4.14 -0.39
CA THR A 78 1.98 4.83 -0.54
C THR A 78 1.84 6.32 -0.23
N SER A 79 2.88 6.93 0.31
CA SER A 79 2.89 8.36 0.58
C SER A 79 4.27 8.93 0.28
N GLU A 80 4.31 10.06 -0.44
CA GLU A 80 5.53 10.80 -0.79
C GLU A 80 6.57 9.94 -1.55
N THR A 81 6.12 9.00 -2.40
CA THR A 81 6.98 8.07 -3.14
C THR A 81 7.20 8.48 -4.61
N ILE A 82 6.40 9.41 -5.15
CA ILE A 82 6.38 9.76 -6.59
C ILE A 82 7.21 11.01 -6.95
N TYR A 83 8.04 11.50 -6.04
CA TYR A 83 8.80 12.74 -6.22
C TYR A 83 10.07 12.57 -7.06
N ARG A 84 10.54 11.35 -7.33
CA ARG A 84 11.72 11.04 -8.11
C ARG A 84 11.37 10.36 -9.42
N SER A 85 11.83 10.93 -10.53
CA SER A 85 11.57 10.41 -11.88
C SER A 85 12.21 9.05 -12.14
N ASP A 86 13.42 8.82 -11.61
CA ASP A 86 14.18 7.57 -11.77
C ASP A 86 13.53 6.37 -11.07
N GLY A 87 12.85 6.60 -9.94
CA GLY A 87 12.12 5.57 -9.21
C GLY A 87 10.69 5.34 -9.67
N LEU A 88 10.16 6.19 -10.55
CA LEU A 88 8.73 6.19 -10.89
C LEU A 88 8.31 4.94 -11.69
N GLY A 89 9.07 4.57 -12.71
CA GLY A 89 8.79 3.38 -13.51
C GLY A 89 8.79 2.09 -12.68
N PRO A 90 9.85 1.80 -11.92
CA PRO A 90 9.88 0.69 -10.96
C PRO A 90 8.73 0.68 -9.97
N LEU A 91 8.37 1.84 -9.39
CA LEU A 91 7.26 1.96 -8.46
C LEU A 91 5.92 1.60 -9.13
N VAL A 92 5.65 2.10 -10.34
CA VAL A 92 4.40 1.82 -11.07
C VAL A 92 4.28 0.33 -11.39
N LYS A 93 5.38 -0.32 -11.83
CA LYS A 93 5.42 -1.78 -12.04
C LYS A 93 5.14 -2.54 -10.76
N LEU A 94 5.75 -2.14 -9.66
CA LEU A 94 5.52 -2.76 -8.35
C LEU A 94 4.07 -2.61 -7.91
N LEU A 95 3.47 -1.42 -8.02
CA LEU A 95 2.06 -1.19 -7.68
C LEU A 95 1.14 -2.09 -8.50
N LYS A 96 1.40 -2.22 -9.81
CA LYS A 96 0.63 -3.10 -10.70
C LYS A 96 0.73 -4.56 -10.25
N ALA A 97 1.93 -5.06 -10.01
CA ALA A 97 2.18 -6.42 -9.55
C ALA A 97 1.56 -6.68 -8.16
N ALA A 98 1.67 -5.72 -7.24
CA ALA A 98 1.09 -5.80 -5.90
C ALA A 98 -0.44 -5.88 -5.91
N CYS A 99 -1.09 -5.29 -6.92
CA CYS A 99 -2.53 -5.41 -7.18
C CYS A 99 -2.93 -6.75 -7.85
N GLY A 100 -1.99 -7.63 -8.16
CA GLY A 100 -2.25 -8.89 -8.87
C GLY A 100 -2.50 -8.72 -10.38
N CYS A 101 -2.21 -7.54 -10.92
CA CYS A 101 -2.42 -7.24 -12.33
C CYS A 101 -1.10 -7.48 -13.09
N HIS A 102 -1.02 -8.58 -13.81
CA HIS A 102 0.15 -8.94 -14.62
C HIS A 102 -0.03 -8.48 -16.07
N THR A 103 1.09 -8.20 -16.74
CA THR A 103 1.07 -7.95 -18.19
C THR A 103 0.68 -9.23 -18.94
N GLN A 104 0.13 -9.11 -20.15
CA GLN A 104 -0.23 -10.26 -20.97
C GLN A 104 0.97 -11.22 -21.18
N SER A 105 2.17 -10.66 -21.37
CA SER A 105 3.40 -11.45 -21.51
C SER A 105 3.74 -12.25 -20.24
N GLU A 106 3.49 -11.71 -19.05
CA GLU A 106 3.69 -12.43 -17.78
C GLU A 106 2.63 -13.52 -17.59
N ARG A 107 1.38 -13.27 -17.98
CA ARG A 107 0.31 -14.29 -17.99
C ARG A 107 0.63 -15.43 -18.93
N ASP A 108 1.17 -15.13 -20.11
CA ASP A 108 1.55 -16.18 -21.10
C ASP A 108 2.70 -17.05 -20.56
N LEU A 109 3.65 -16.48 -19.84
CA LEU A 109 4.74 -17.22 -19.18
C LEU A 109 4.22 -18.10 -18.03
N ASP A 110 3.33 -17.58 -17.21
CA ASP A 110 2.70 -18.33 -16.12
C ASP A 110 1.80 -19.45 -16.66
N ALA A 111 1.06 -19.20 -17.75
CA ALA A 111 0.26 -20.21 -18.44
C ALA A 111 1.12 -21.32 -19.03
N LEU A 112 2.26 -20.99 -19.64
CA LEU A 112 3.22 -21.98 -20.15
C LEU A 112 3.85 -22.81 -19.03
N ALA A 113 4.13 -22.21 -17.88
CA ALA A 113 4.65 -22.91 -16.71
C ALA A 113 3.60 -23.85 -16.10
N GLN A 114 2.33 -23.43 -16.04
CA GLN A 114 1.21 -24.24 -15.55
C GLN A 114 0.82 -25.35 -16.52
N GLN A 115 0.90 -25.12 -17.83
CA GLN A 115 0.60 -26.14 -18.86
C GLN A 115 1.56 -27.35 -18.81
N LYS A 116 2.75 -27.16 -18.24
CA LYS A 116 3.70 -28.25 -17.97
C LYS A 116 3.31 -29.11 -16.76
N LEU A 117 2.39 -28.66 -15.92
CA LEU A 117 1.98 -29.34 -14.68
C LEU A 117 0.56 -29.95 -14.74
N THR A 118 -0.28 -29.56 -15.70
CA THR A 118 -1.66 -30.05 -15.80
C THR A 118 -1.97 -30.67 -17.11
N LEU A 119 -1.68 -31.96 -17.22
CA LEU A 119 -2.43 -32.88 -18.09
C LEU A 119 -3.67 -33.33 -17.30
N HIS A 120 -4.84 -32.81 -17.67
CA HIS A 120 -6.21 -33.11 -17.23
C HIS A 120 -6.89 -32.07 -16.35
N SER A 121 -7.65 -31.21 -16.98
CA SER A 121 -9.08 -30.99 -16.64
C SER A 121 -9.69 -29.90 -17.53
N ASP A 122 -10.67 -30.28 -18.34
CA ASP A 122 -11.59 -29.37 -19.03
C ASP A 122 -12.55 -28.75 -18.02
N ALA A 123 -12.46 -27.43 -17.84
CA ALA A 123 -13.55 -26.61 -17.32
C ALA A 123 -13.38 -25.18 -17.81
N GLN A 124 -14.09 -24.81 -18.88
CA GLN A 124 -14.30 -23.43 -19.26
C GLN A 124 -15.20 -22.76 -18.23
N VAL A 125 -14.62 -21.92 -17.38
CA VAL A 125 -15.38 -21.03 -16.51
C VAL A 125 -15.35 -19.64 -17.15
N PHE A 126 -16.51 -19.19 -17.64
CA PHE A 126 -16.74 -17.80 -18.01
C PHE A 126 -16.60 -16.95 -16.75
N SER A 127 -15.50 -16.21 -16.64
CA SER A 127 -15.28 -15.28 -15.55
C SER A 127 -16.02 -13.97 -15.85
N GLU A 128 -17.15 -13.75 -15.18
CA GLU A 128 -17.71 -12.40 -15.03
C GLU A 128 -16.64 -11.51 -14.39
N GLN A 129 -16.37 -10.37 -15.01
CA GLN A 129 -15.42 -9.38 -14.52
C GLN A 129 -15.86 -8.84 -13.16
N GLN A 130 -15.46 -9.48 -12.08
CA GLN A 130 -15.62 -8.91 -10.75
C GLN A 130 -14.76 -7.66 -10.62
N PRO A 131 -15.27 -6.59 -9.96
CA PRO A 131 -14.47 -5.40 -9.68
C PRO A 131 -13.20 -5.81 -8.94
N PRO A 132 -12.06 -5.15 -9.19
CA PRO A 132 -10.80 -5.51 -8.58
C PRO A 132 -10.91 -5.53 -7.06
N ALA A 133 -10.53 -6.65 -6.46
CA ALA A 133 -10.64 -6.89 -5.03
C ALA A 133 -9.60 -6.12 -4.20
N TYR A 134 -8.99 -5.06 -4.73
CA TYR A 134 -7.95 -4.30 -4.06
C TYR A 134 -8.24 -2.80 -4.00
N LEU A 135 -7.63 -2.11 -3.04
CA LEU A 135 -7.59 -0.66 -2.92
C LEU A 135 -6.14 -0.17 -2.96
N CYS A 136 -5.76 0.52 -4.03
CA CYS A 136 -4.44 1.14 -4.16
C CYS A 136 -4.57 2.66 -4.06
N LEU A 137 -3.98 3.25 -3.00
CA LEU A 137 -3.99 4.68 -2.74
C LEU A 137 -2.57 5.24 -2.73
N VAL A 138 -2.39 6.36 -3.42
CA VAL A 138 -1.13 7.09 -3.53
C VAL A 138 -1.34 8.51 -3.02
N ALA A 139 -0.70 8.85 -1.91
CA ALA A 139 -0.71 10.20 -1.35
C ALA A 139 0.55 10.97 -1.78
N ALA A 140 0.39 12.21 -2.20
CA ALA A 140 1.49 13.04 -2.68
C ALA A 140 1.23 14.53 -2.46
N LYS A 141 2.29 15.34 -2.43
CA LYS A 141 2.18 16.78 -2.58
C LYS A 141 1.75 17.12 -4.00
N LEU A 142 1.00 18.21 -4.16
CA LEU A 142 0.62 18.71 -5.47
C LEU A 142 1.84 19.22 -6.26
N PHE A 143 2.83 19.76 -5.56
CA PHE A 143 4.04 20.32 -6.14
C PHE A 143 5.28 19.85 -5.39
N TYR A 144 6.28 19.41 -6.13
CA TYR A 144 7.60 19.09 -5.63
C TYR A 144 8.59 20.07 -6.25
N PHE A 145 9.15 20.98 -5.45
CA PHE A 145 10.10 21.98 -5.91
C PHE A 145 11.48 21.35 -6.14
N GLY A 146 12.08 21.62 -7.28
CA GLY A 146 13.46 21.21 -7.59
C GLY A 146 13.67 19.73 -7.95
N VAL A 147 12.61 18.95 -8.07
CA VAL A 147 12.64 17.54 -8.53
C VAL A 147 11.67 17.40 -9.69
N GLY A 148 12.16 16.89 -10.81
CA GLY A 148 11.47 16.89 -12.10
C GLY A 148 10.27 15.96 -12.21
N SER A 149 9.75 15.38 -11.11
CA SER A 149 8.59 14.51 -11.16
C SER A 149 7.53 14.88 -10.13
N GLY A 150 6.33 14.39 -10.33
CA GLY A 150 5.20 14.65 -9.46
C GLY A 150 3.92 13.97 -9.93
N VAL A 151 2.78 14.51 -9.48
CA VAL A 151 1.46 13.95 -9.77
C VAL A 151 1.22 13.77 -11.27
N SER A 152 1.56 14.77 -12.10
CA SER A 152 1.31 14.72 -13.56
C SER A 152 2.11 13.62 -14.25
N GLU A 153 3.37 13.41 -13.84
CA GLU A 153 4.21 12.36 -14.41
C GLU A 153 3.77 10.97 -13.93
N PHE A 154 3.36 10.87 -12.67
CA PHE A 154 2.77 9.65 -12.14
C PHE A 154 1.50 9.26 -12.91
N VAL A 155 0.57 10.20 -13.10
CA VAL A 155 -0.66 9.96 -13.89
C VAL A 155 -0.31 9.50 -15.31
N ARG A 156 0.64 10.19 -15.97
CA ARG A 156 1.10 9.80 -17.31
C ARG A 156 1.73 8.40 -17.33
N ALA A 157 2.51 8.04 -16.31
CA ALA A 157 3.15 6.73 -16.21
C ALA A 157 2.12 5.61 -15.99
N VAL A 158 1.04 5.87 -15.27
CA VAL A 158 -0.04 4.91 -15.02
C VAL A 158 -0.98 4.80 -16.22
N GLU A 159 -1.38 5.94 -16.86
CA GLU A 159 -2.39 5.99 -17.92
C GLU A 159 -1.82 6.02 -19.34
N GLY A 160 -0.51 6.22 -19.49
CA GLY A 160 0.14 6.44 -20.79
C GLY A 160 0.31 5.16 -21.61
N SER A 161 0.28 5.35 -22.95
CA SER A 161 0.34 4.28 -23.95
C SER A 161 1.70 3.58 -24.09
N SER A 162 2.70 3.91 -23.30
CA SER A 162 4.08 3.44 -23.46
C SER A 162 4.43 2.17 -22.64
N GLY A 163 3.52 1.20 -22.62
CA GLY A 163 3.84 -0.17 -22.14
C GLY A 163 3.67 -0.42 -20.64
N LEU A 164 3.49 0.60 -19.80
CA LEU A 164 3.09 0.46 -18.40
C LEU A 164 1.62 0.85 -18.19
N GLY A 165 1.05 1.61 -19.11
CA GLY A 165 -0.20 2.32 -19.01
C GLY A 165 -1.43 1.49 -19.39
N GLU A 166 -1.94 0.73 -18.47
CA GLU A 166 -3.27 0.10 -18.55
C GLU A 166 -4.04 0.42 -17.26
N GLY A 167 -3.68 1.52 -16.61
CA GLY A 167 -4.30 1.95 -15.36
C GLY A 167 -5.11 3.21 -15.53
N LYS A 168 -5.92 3.52 -14.52
CA LYS A 168 -6.66 4.76 -14.36
C LYS A 168 -6.36 5.35 -12.99
N VAL A 169 -6.12 6.67 -12.97
CA VAL A 169 -5.89 7.42 -11.74
C VAL A 169 -7.08 8.33 -11.46
N GLU A 170 -7.65 8.20 -10.29
CA GLU A 170 -8.78 9.00 -9.83
C GLU A 170 -8.37 9.79 -8.58
N THR A 171 -8.58 11.09 -8.55
CA THR A 171 -8.39 11.89 -7.33
C THR A 171 -9.56 11.63 -6.38
N VAL A 172 -9.28 11.06 -5.21
CA VAL A 172 -10.31 10.78 -4.19
C VAL A 172 -10.35 11.83 -3.10
N TRP A 173 -9.26 12.55 -2.91
CA TRP A 173 -9.18 13.66 -1.97
C TRP A 173 -8.11 14.66 -2.39
N GLU A 174 -8.37 15.95 -2.19
CA GLU A 174 -7.40 17.02 -2.43
C GLU A 174 -7.57 18.15 -1.41
N ASN A 175 -6.46 18.65 -0.90
CA ASN A 175 -6.39 19.85 -0.11
C ASN A 175 -5.35 20.80 -0.70
N ARG A 176 -5.72 22.05 -0.94
CA ARG A 176 -4.86 23.09 -1.51
C ARG A 176 -4.37 24.11 -0.47
N THR A 177 -4.79 23.97 0.79
CA THR A 177 -4.40 24.90 1.85
C THR A 177 -3.02 24.53 2.39
N GLY A 178 -2.12 25.49 2.55
CA GLY A 178 -0.76 25.26 3.01
C GLY A 178 0.05 24.44 1.99
N VAL A 179 0.63 23.33 2.43
CA VAL A 179 1.28 22.37 1.52
C VAL A 179 0.20 21.55 0.84
N GLY A 180 -0.12 21.90 -0.40
CA GLY A 180 -1.15 21.21 -1.17
C GLY A 180 -0.86 19.70 -1.28
N ARG A 181 -1.87 18.88 -1.00
CA ARG A 181 -1.77 17.41 -1.01
C ARG A 181 -2.93 16.78 -1.74
N ARG A 182 -2.68 15.62 -2.32
CA ARG A 182 -3.67 14.84 -3.04
C ARG A 182 -3.56 13.36 -2.67
N ILE A 183 -4.70 12.68 -2.58
CA ILE A 183 -4.79 11.23 -2.52
C ILE A 183 -5.44 10.76 -3.81
N MET A 184 -4.78 9.84 -4.48
CA MET A 184 -5.20 9.25 -5.75
C MET A 184 -5.47 7.78 -5.57
N ARG A 185 -6.54 7.30 -6.17
CA ARG A 185 -6.83 5.87 -6.33
C ARG A 185 -6.33 5.39 -7.67
N VAL A 186 -5.61 4.29 -7.68
CA VAL A 186 -5.14 3.65 -8.91
C VAL A 186 -5.95 2.38 -9.16
N ARG A 187 -6.42 2.22 -10.39
CA ARG A 187 -7.10 1.01 -10.88
C ARG A 187 -6.39 0.56 -12.14
N TRP A 188 -6.08 -0.71 -12.21
CA TRP A 188 -5.51 -1.33 -13.41
C TRP A 188 -6.63 -2.00 -14.21
N GLN A 189 -6.53 -1.95 -15.54
CA GLN A 189 -7.40 -2.74 -16.41
C GLN A 189 -6.89 -4.18 -16.38
N THR A 190 -7.78 -5.12 -16.12
CA THR A 190 -7.52 -6.57 -16.12
C THR A 190 -7.73 -7.16 -17.48
#